data_9178b095f41335d69db3f3947e3c32fd
#
_entry.id   9178b095f41335d69db3f3947e3c32fd
#
_cell.length_a   1.000
_cell.length_b   1.000
_cell.length_c   1.000
_cell.angle_alpha   90.00
_cell.angle_beta   90.00
_cell.angle_gamma   90.00
#
_symmetry.space_group_name_H-M   'P 1'
#
loop_
_entity.id
_entity.type
_entity.pdbx_description
1 polymer ?
#
loop_
_entity_poly.entity_id
_entity_poly.type
_entity_poly.pdbx_seq_one_letter_code
_entity_poly.pdbx_strand_id
1 'polypeptide(L)'
;MCTIIYLGTIMTGELSPIDKAKFVAAKRAAEFVEDGMRVGLGTGSTAAWLVRCLGEMVREDGLKIRGVPTSSRTAELARDVGIDVISLDEARWLDLTIDGADEFDADLSLIKGGGGALLQEKIVATASDQMIVIADAAKEVGHLGSFPLPVEVIPFGWQTSQALIEETLVSMDVMGRKTTLRMNGDRAFVTDEGNFILDLHLGRIGNARQLAMVVNQIPGVVENGLFIDICDQVVIGYGDGRVEVRDINAGTVSEDRLDFVEEENLFSDLGD
;
A
#
# COMPACT_ATOMS: atom_id res chain seq x y z
N MET A 1 21.26 -1.42 -19.47
CA MET A 1 20.80 -0.15 -20.08
C MET A 1 19.29 -0.22 -20.12
N CYS A 2 18.62 0.32 -19.14
CA CYS A 2 17.18 0.12 -18.95
C CYS A 2 16.45 1.37 -19.45
N THR A 3 15.88 1.30 -20.64
CA THR A 3 15.08 2.37 -21.23
C THR A 3 13.63 2.20 -20.77
N ILE A 4 13.16 3.05 -19.86
CA ILE A 4 11.76 3.04 -19.44
C ILE A 4 10.91 3.65 -20.54
N ILE A 5 10.33 2.80 -21.41
CA ILE A 5 9.33 3.25 -22.40
C ILE A 5 7.95 3.20 -21.77
N TYR A 6 7.43 4.36 -21.35
CA TYR A 6 6.05 4.52 -20.90
C TYR A 6 5.09 4.55 -22.11
N LEU A 7 4.30 3.49 -22.30
CA LEU A 7 3.11 3.56 -23.14
C LEU A 7 2.00 4.31 -22.38
N GLY A 8 1.83 5.60 -22.67
CA GLY A 8 0.61 6.31 -22.34
C GLY A 8 0.69 7.69 -21.70
N THR A 9 1.82 8.12 -21.15
CA THR A 9 2.00 9.55 -20.78
C THR A 9 3.48 9.86 -20.73
N ILE A 10 3.96 10.67 -21.65
CA ILE A 10 5.30 11.25 -21.61
C ILE A 10 5.32 12.20 -20.42
N MET A 11 5.88 11.80 -19.29
CA MET A 11 6.21 12.73 -18.21
C MET A 11 7.50 13.44 -18.60
N THR A 12 7.38 14.54 -19.33
CA THR A 12 8.45 15.50 -19.58
C THR A 12 8.63 16.35 -18.32
N GLY A 13 9.38 15.87 -17.32
CA GLY A 13 9.66 16.60 -16.08
C GLY A 13 10.43 15.75 -15.10
N GLU A 14 11.35 16.35 -14.34
CA GLU A 14 11.98 15.69 -13.20
C GLU A 14 10.90 15.16 -12.23
N LEU A 15 11.04 13.90 -11.80
CA LEU A 15 10.21 13.34 -10.75
C LEU A 15 10.35 14.17 -9.48
N SER A 16 9.25 14.42 -8.78
CA SER A 16 9.30 15.04 -7.47
C SER A 16 10.16 14.19 -6.50
N PRO A 17 10.78 14.78 -5.47
CA PRO A 17 11.54 14.00 -4.49
C PRO A 17 10.72 12.86 -3.86
N ILE A 18 9.41 13.07 -3.68
CA ILE A 18 8.49 12.05 -3.15
C ILE A 18 8.29 10.92 -4.18
N ASP A 19 8.13 11.23 -5.46
CA ASP A 19 7.96 10.21 -6.49
C ASP A 19 9.26 9.45 -6.75
N LYS A 20 10.42 10.12 -6.65
CA LYS A 20 11.75 9.47 -6.63
C LYS A 20 11.84 8.46 -5.48
N ALA A 21 11.45 8.85 -4.25
CA ALA A 21 11.45 7.97 -3.09
C ALA A 21 10.56 6.74 -3.30
N LYS A 22 9.33 6.94 -3.79
CA LYS A 22 8.40 5.83 -4.09
C LYS A 22 8.95 4.89 -5.15
N PHE A 23 9.53 5.43 -6.21
CA PHE A 23 10.15 4.65 -7.29
C PHE A 23 11.32 3.80 -6.78
N VAL A 24 12.22 4.40 -5.97
CA VAL A 24 13.36 3.69 -5.38
C VAL A 24 12.91 2.54 -4.49
N ALA A 25 11.92 2.78 -3.61
CA ALA A 25 11.35 1.72 -2.77
C ALA A 25 10.73 0.60 -3.61
N ALA A 26 9.94 0.95 -4.63
CA ALA A 26 9.28 0.00 -5.52
C ALA A 26 10.29 -0.83 -6.33
N LYS A 27 11.31 -0.19 -6.89
CA LYS A 27 12.35 -0.86 -7.68
C LYS A 27 13.15 -1.84 -6.83
N ARG A 28 13.55 -1.44 -5.61
CA ARG A 28 14.24 -2.33 -4.68
C ARG A 28 13.37 -3.49 -4.23
N ALA A 29 12.07 -3.25 -3.97
CA ALA A 29 11.14 -4.30 -3.58
C ALA A 29 10.86 -5.30 -4.73
N ALA A 30 10.86 -4.86 -5.98
CA ALA A 30 10.70 -5.74 -7.13
C ALA A 30 11.81 -6.81 -7.23
N GLU A 31 13.01 -6.57 -6.68
CA GLU A 31 14.11 -7.53 -6.65
C GLU A 31 13.87 -8.73 -5.72
N PHE A 32 12.88 -8.67 -4.82
CA PHE A 32 12.45 -9.82 -4.00
C PHE A 32 11.53 -10.77 -4.75
N VAL A 33 11.06 -10.40 -5.95
CA VAL A 33 10.14 -11.22 -6.74
C VAL A 33 10.93 -12.15 -7.64
N GLU A 34 10.69 -13.45 -7.49
CA GLU A 34 11.36 -14.50 -8.23
C GLU A 34 10.43 -15.15 -9.28
N ASP A 35 11.03 -15.82 -10.25
CA ASP A 35 10.31 -16.53 -11.32
C ASP A 35 9.38 -17.63 -10.75
N GLY A 36 8.16 -17.65 -11.21
CA GLY A 36 7.14 -18.62 -10.78
C GLY A 36 6.30 -18.19 -9.59
N MET A 37 6.64 -17.08 -8.90
CA MET A 37 5.89 -16.59 -7.73
C MET A 37 4.46 -16.16 -8.06
N ARG A 38 3.58 -16.35 -7.07
CA ARG A 38 2.25 -15.73 -6.96
C ARG A 38 2.39 -14.51 -6.06
N VAL A 39 2.20 -13.32 -6.62
CA VAL A 39 2.52 -12.06 -5.97
C VAL A 39 1.24 -11.25 -5.71
N GLY A 40 1.00 -10.90 -4.44
CA GLY A 40 0.00 -9.91 -4.08
C GLY A 40 0.45 -8.51 -4.50
N LEU A 41 -0.37 -7.85 -5.30
CA LEU A 41 -0.09 -6.53 -5.87
C LEU A 41 -0.93 -5.48 -5.14
N GLY A 42 -0.26 -4.67 -4.33
CA GLY A 42 -0.87 -3.63 -3.51
C GLY A 42 -1.54 -2.50 -4.29
N THR A 43 -2.19 -1.61 -3.55
CA THR A 43 -2.91 -0.44 -4.07
C THR A 43 -2.26 0.87 -3.64
N GLY A 44 -2.36 1.89 -4.47
CA GLY A 44 -1.84 3.24 -4.18
C GLY A 44 -0.69 3.66 -5.08
N SER A 45 -0.20 4.89 -4.87
CA SER A 45 0.78 5.51 -5.77
C SER A 45 2.15 4.82 -5.73
N THR A 46 2.58 4.30 -4.57
CA THR A 46 3.84 3.56 -4.45
C THR A 46 3.72 2.16 -5.06
N ALA A 47 2.61 1.46 -4.79
CA ALA A 47 2.32 0.15 -5.39
C ALA A 47 2.20 0.22 -6.92
N ALA A 48 1.67 1.32 -7.47
CA ALA A 48 1.64 1.52 -8.92
C ALA A 48 3.05 1.58 -9.55
N TRP A 49 4.05 2.09 -8.85
CA TRP A 49 5.44 2.02 -9.29
C TRP A 49 5.96 0.57 -9.29
N LEU A 50 5.66 -0.18 -8.23
CA LEU A 50 6.02 -1.61 -8.18
C LEU A 50 5.44 -2.40 -9.36
N VAL A 51 4.14 -2.25 -9.63
CA VAL A 51 3.47 -2.95 -10.74
C VAL A 51 4.14 -2.63 -12.08
N ARG A 52 4.57 -1.37 -12.28
CA ARG A 52 5.31 -0.98 -13.50
C ARG A 52 6.70 -1.60 -13.55
N CYS A 53 7.45 -1.62 -12.44
CA CYS A 53 8.76 -2.27 -12.38
C CYS A 53 8.63 -3.77 -12.67
N LEU A 54 7.66 -4.46 -12.09
CA LEU A 54 7.40 -5.87 -12.37
C LEU A 54 6.99 -6.11 -13.83
N GLY A 55 6.15 -5.23 -14.40
CA GLY A 55 5.79 -5.30 -15.82
C GLY A 55 6.99 -5.10 -16.75
N GLU A 56 7.96 -4.27 -16.37
CA GLU A 56 9.23 -4.16 -17.11
C GLU A 56 10.03 -5.46 -17.04
N MET A 57 10.20 -6.05 -15.85
CA MET A 57 10.90 -7.34 -15.68
C MET A 57 10.19 -8.48 -16.46
N VAL A 58 8.86 -8.49 -16.52
CA VAL A 58 8.10 -9.44 -17.33
C VAL A 58 8.43 -9.31 -18.83
N ARG A 59 8.51 -8.05 -19.33
CA ARG A 59 8.75 -7.81 -20.77
C ARG A 59 10.22 -7.93 -21.17
N GLU A 60 11.14 -7.42 -20.35
CA GLU A 60 12.55 -7.30 -20.72
C GLU A 60 13.37 -8.50 -20.24
N ASP A 61 13.09 -9.00 -19.02
CA ASP A 61 13.85 -10.08 -18.40
C ASP A 61 13.16 -11.45 -18.52
N GLY A 62 11.91 -11.46 -19.01
CA GLY A 62 11.12 -12.69 -19.17
C GLY A 62 10.60 -13.28 -17.85
N LEU A 63 10.52 -12.47 -16.79
CA LEU A 63 9.98 -12.87 -15.48
C LEU A 63 8.56 -13.43 -15.63
N LYS A 64 8.29 -14.60 -15.04
CA LYS A 64 6.99 -15.27 -15.08
C LYS A 64 6.38 -15.28 -13.69
N ILE A 65 5.43 -14.40 -13.44
CA ILE A 65 4.69 -14.31 -12.20
C ILE A 65 3.18 -14.31 -12.45
N ARG A 66 2.42 -14.65 -11.41
CA ARG A 66 0.98 -14.45 -11.39
C ARG A 66 0.62 -13.43 -10.30
N GLY A 67 -0.05 -12.35 -10.70
CA GLY A 67 -0.40 -11.25 -9.82
C GLY A 67 -1.82 -11.37 -9.26
N VAL A 68 -1.99 -11.18 -7.96
CA VAL A 68 -3.29 -11.04 -7.30
C VAL A 68 -3.42 -9.57 -6.83
N PRO A 69 -4.19 -8.74 -7.53
CA PRO A 69 -4.33 -7.33 -7.18
C PRO A 69 -5.26 -7.14 -5.97
N THR A 70 -5.03 -6.08 -5.22
CA THR A 70 -5.84 -5.68 -4.06
C THR A 70 -6.91 -4.64 -4.39
N SER A 71 -7.10 -4.30 -5.65
CA SER A 71 -8.17 -3.43 -6.15
C SER A 71 -8.38 -3.59 -7.65
N SER A 72 -9.56 -3.21 -8.14
CA SER A 72 -9.88 -3.17 -9.57
C SER A 72 -8.90 -2.29 -10.35
N ARG A 73 -8.51 -1.14 -9.79
CA ARG A 73 -7.52 -0.23 -10.39
C ARG A 73 -6.14 -0.89 -10.55
N THR A 74 -5.67 -1.63 -9.54
CA THR A 74 -4.39 -2.35 -9.60
C THR A 74 -4.48 -3.50 -10.62
N ALA A 75 -5.64 -4.18 -10.71
CA ALA A 75 -5.87 -5.23 -11.69
C ALA A 75 -5.76 -4.72 -13.13
N GLU A 76 -6.34 -3.56 -13.43
CA GLU A 76 -6.23 -2.92 -14.74
C GLU A 76 -4.77 -2.60 -15.07
N LEU A 77 -4.07 -1.90 -14.17
CA LEU A 77 -2.67 -1.54 -14.37
C LEU A 77 -1.77 -2.78 -14.59
N ALA A 78 -1.97 -3.85 -13.79
CA ALA A 78 -1.19 -5.08 -13.91
C ALA A 78 -1.37 -5.75 -15.28
N ARG A 79 -2.60 -5.81 -15.79
CA ARG A 79 -2.87 -6.32 -17.15
C ARG A 79 -2.23 -5.45 -18.24
N ASP A 80 -2.31 -4.13 -18.10
CA ASP A 80 -1.76 -3.17 -19.07
C ASP A 80 -0.24 -3.30 -19.20
N VAL A 81 0.46 -3.66 -18.12
CA VAL A 81 1.90 -3.86 -18.14
C VAL A 81 2.33 -5.32 -18.45
N GLY A 82 1.36 -6.22 -18.69
CA GLY A 82 1.63 -7.60 -19.15
C GLY A 82 1.78 -8.64 -18.05
N ILE A 83 1.40 -8.32 -16.79
CA ILE A 83 1.39 -9.31 -15.69
C ILE A 83 0.15 -10.21 -15.83
N ASP A 84 0.33 -11.54 -15.67
CA ASP A 84 -0.76 -12.51 -15.63
C ASP A 84 -1.56 -12.33 -14.33
N VAL A 85 -2.78 -11.78 -14.45
CA VAL A 85 -3.66 -11.46 -13.30
C VAL A 85 -4.63 -12.59 -13.05
N ILE A 86 -4.57 -13.14 -11.84
CA ILE A 86 -5.46 -14.19 -11.35
C ILE A 86 -6.24 -13.73 -10.11
N SER A 87 -7.29 -14.46 -9.77
CA SER A 87 -8.03 -14.23 -8.52
C SER A 87 -7.30 -14.86 -7.32
N LEU A 88 -7.59 -14.37 -6.11
CA LEU A 88 -7.08 -14.99 -4.88
C LEU A 88 -7.61 -16.44 -4.71
N ASP A 89 -8.85 -16.71 -5.12
CA ASP A 89 -9.43 -18.06 -5.08
C ASP A 89 -8.68 -19.05 -5.97
N GLU A 90 -8.16 -18.59 -7.12
CA GLU A 90 -7.32 -19.37 -8.01
C GLU A 90 -5.90 -19.55 -7.44
N ALA A 91 -5.32 -18.49 -6.89
CA ALA A 91 -4.01 -18.53 -6.26
C ALA A 91 -4.01 -19.36 -4.96
N ARG A 92 -5.08 -19.27 -4.17
CA ARG A 92 -5.29 -19.83 -2.82
C ARG A 92 -4.36 -19.29 -1.76
N TRP A 93 -3.07 -19.23 -2.04
CA TRP A 93 -2.00 -18.73 -1.19
C TRP A 93 -0.95 -18.05 -2.03
N LEU A 94 -0.29 -17.03 -1.50
CA LEU A 94 0.71 -16.23 -2.19
C LEU A 94 2.09 -16.44 -1.59
N ASP A 95 3.10 -16.36 -2.44
CA ASP A 95 4.49 -16.47 -2.01
C ASP A 95 4.96 -15.15 -1.37
N LEU A 96 4.47 -14.02 -1.89
CA LEU A 96 4.84 -12.68 -1.44
C LEU A 96 3.71 -11.68 -1.73
N THR A 97 3.42 -10.78 -0.78
CA THR A 97 2.63 -9.57 -1.06
C THR A 97 3.49 -8.33 -0.88
N ILE A 98 3.42 -7.39 -1.82
CA ILE A 98 4.10 -6.10 -1.74
C ILE A 98 3.06 -4.99 -1.86
N ASP A 99 2.98 -4.12 -0.85
CA ASP A 99 1.96 -3.06 -0.80
C ASP A 99 2.51 -1.78 -0.14
N GLY A 100 1.82 -0.66 -0.31
CA GLY A 100 2.12 0.59 0.36
C GLY A 100 1.56 0.66 1.78
N ALA A 101 1.94 1.70 2.53
CA ALA A 101 1.33 2.07 3.79
C ALA A 101 1.11 3.59 3.88
N ASP A 102 0.10 4.00 4.67
CA ASP A 102 -0.16 5.41 4.99
C ASP A 102 0.70 5.87 6.17
N GLU A 103 0.91 4.98 7.14
CA GLU A 103 1.88 5.10 8.25
C GLU A 103 2.45 3.74 8.60
N PHE A 104 3.67 3.72 9.14
CA PHE A 104 4.26 2.56 9.81
C PHE A 104 5.10 3.00 11.01
N ASP A 105 5.15 2.18 12.06
CA ASP A 105 5.97 2.41 13.24
C ASP A 105 7.18 1.46 13.31
N ALA A 106 7.96 1.58 14.39
CA ALA A 106 9.18 0.77 14.59
C ALA A 106 8.91 -0.74 14.74
N ASP A 107 7.70 -1.12 15.15
CA ASP A 107 7.26 -2.51 15.30
C ASP A 107 6.62 -3.04 14.00
N LEU A 108 6.69 -2.28 12.89
CA LEU A 108 6.04 -2.55 11.62
C LEU A 108 4.51 -2.74 11.73
N SER A 109 3.90 -2.11 12.75
CA SER A 109 2.45 -1.90 12.75
C SER A 109 2.10 -0.80 11.75
N LEU A 110 1.02 -0.98 10.98
CA LEU A 110 0.70 -0.08 9.87
C LEU A 110 -0.67 0.54 10.01
N ILE A 111 -0.83 1.74 9.43
CA ILE A 111 -2.13 2.24 8.96
C ILE A 111 -2.13 2.14 7.44
N LYS A 112 -3.16 1.51 6.88
CA LYS A 112 -3.44 1.39 5.46
C LYS A 112 -4.90 1.73 5.14
N GLY A 113 -5.21 1.84 3.87
CA GLY A 113 -6.58 2.11 3.41
C GLY A 113 -6.85 3.55 3.00
N GLY A 114 -5.83 4.41 2.91
CA GLY A 114 -5.97 5.75 2.33
C GLY A 114 -6.51 5.72 0.90
N GLY A 115 -6.18 4.69 0.12
CA GLY A 115 -6.70 4.41 -1.22
C GLY A 115 -8.09 3.76 -1.26
N GLY A 116 -8.66 3.35 -0.11
CA GLY A 116 -9.99 2.75 -0.01
C GLY A 116 -10.06 1.25 -0.29
N ALA A 117 -8.93 0.53 -0.32
CA ALA A 117 -8.85 -0.90 -0.64
C ALA A 117 -8.47 -1.79 0.56
N LEU A 118 -8.58 -1.26 1.78
CA LEU A 118 -8.04 -1.88 3.01
C LEU A 118 -8.49 -3.33 3.23
N LEU A 119 -9.72 -3.68 2.84
CA LEU A 119 -10.26 -5.03 3.03
C LEU A 119 -9.53 -6.03 2.13
N GLN A 120 -9.48 -5.78 0.82
CA GLN A 120 -8.74 -6.65 -0.11
C GLN A 120 -7.24 -6.65 0.22
N GLU A 121 -6.65 -5.49 0.55
CA GLU A 121 -5.26 -5.40 0.98
C GLU A 121 -4.96 -6.33 2.16
N LYS A 122 -5.81 -6.33 3.20
CA LYS A 122 -5.62 -7.18 4.37
C LYS A 122 -5.83 -8.66 4.07
N ILE A 123 -6.86 -9.00 3.28
CA ILE A 123 -7.13 -10.39 2.87
C ILE A 123 -5.93 -10.94 2.09
N VAL A 124 -5.41 -10.20 1.11
CA VAL A 124 -4.28 -10.62 0.27
C VAL A 124 -3.00 -10.72 1.11
N ALA A 125 -2.71 -9.76 1.97
CA ALA A 125 -1.55 -9.78 2.86
C ALA A 125 -1.57 -11.01 3.80
N THR A 126 -2.73 -11.31 4.40
CA THR A 126 -2.86 -12.46 5.33
C THR A 126 -2.86 -13.82 4.62
N ALA A 127 -3.07 -13.85 3.31
CA ALA A 127 -3.00 -15.06 2.48
C ALA A 127 -1.62 -15.24 1.82
N SER A 128 -0.57 -14.66 2.39
CA SER A 128 0.80 -14.65 1.84
C SER A 128 1.80 -15.21 2.85
N ASP A 129 2.87 -15.83 2.35
CA ASP A 129 3.98 -16.29 3.18
C ASP A 129 4.77 -15.11 3.78
N GLN A 130 4.86 -14.00 3.01
CA GLN A 130 5.53 -12.77 3.42
C GLN A 130 4.77 -11.53 2.96
N MET A 131 4.85 -10.47 3.75
CA MET A 131 4.41 -9.14 3.37
C MET A 131 5.55 -8.13 3.46
N ILE A 132 5.84 -7.48 2.34
CA ILE A 132 6.78 -6.34 2.25
C ILE A 132 5.98 -5.05 2.08
N VAL A 133 6.26 -4.08 2.91
CA VAL A 133 5.73 -2.72 2.76
C VAL A 133 6.74 -1.84 2.02
N ILE A 134 6.27 -1.07 1.06
CA ILE A 134 7.04 -0.06 0.33
C ILE A 134 6.54 1.35 0.67
N ALA A 135 7.44 2.21 1.14
CA ALA A 135 7.08 3.53 1.61
C ALA A 135 8.16 4.58 1.30
N ASP A 136 7.78 5.83 1.25
CA ASP A 136 8.72 6.94 1.44
C ASP A 136 8.94 7.19 2.94
N ALA A 137 10.09 7.79 3.28
CA ALA A 137 10.49 8.00 4.68
C ALA A 137 9.51 8.86 5.50
N ALA A 138 8.65 9.66 4.86
CA ALA A 138 7.67 10.48 5.59
C ALA A 138 6.50 9.64 6.15
N LYS A 139 6.42 8.35 5.79
CA LYS A 139 5.42 7.41 6.31
C LYS A 139 5.83 6.77 7.65
N GLU A 140 7.10 6.90 8.03
CA GLU A 140 7.58 6.44 9.33
C GLU A 140 7.13 7.39 10.42
N VAL A 141 6.50 6.84 11.46
CA VAL A 141 5.99 7.61 12.61
C VAL A 141 6.44 6.98 13.92
N GLY A 142 6.60 7.81 14.96
CA GLY A 142 6.87 7.30 16.32
C GLY A 142 5.64 6.64 16.96
N HIS A 143 4.44 7.04 16.54
CA HIS A 143 3.16 6.47 16.98
C HIS A 143 2.16 6.59 15.84
N LEU A 144 1.40 5.54 15.58
CA LEU A 144 0.33 5.55 14.60
C LEU A 144 -0.80 6.53 14.97
N GLY A 145 -1.50 7.04 13.96
CA GLY A 145 -2.74 7.80 14.13
C GLY A 145 -2.69 9.25 13.72
N SER A 146 -1.56 9.78 13.22
CA SER A 146 -1.51 11.09 12.56
C SER A 146 -2.31 11.06 11.27
N PHE A 147 -2.17 9.99 10.49
CA PHE A 147 -3.08 9.69 9.38
C PHE A 147 -4.42 9.18 9.94
N PRO A 148 -5.57 9.63 9.43
CA PRO A 148 -6.87 9.13 9.88
C PRO A 148 -6.98 7.62 9.66
N LEU A 149 -7.36 6.86 10.69
CA LEU A 149 -7.55 5.43 10.58
C LEU A 149 -8.83 5.13 9.77
N PRO A 150 -8.73 4.50 8.59
CA PRO A 150 -9.91 4.11 7.84
C PRO A 150 -10.58 2.89 8.48
N VAL A 151 -11.91 2.92 8.55
CA VAL A 151 -12.75 1.79 8.96
C VAL A 151 -13.82 1.56 7.90
N GLU A 152 -13.81 0.39 7.29
CA GLU A 152 -14.80 0.00 6.31
C GLU A 152 -16.06 -0.49 7.00
N VAL A 153 -17.21 0.06 6.58
CA VAL A 153 -18.52 -0.22 7.18
C VAL A 153 -19.57 -0.48 6.11
N ILE A 154 -20.52 -1.39 6.38
CA ILE A 154 -21.64 -1.59 5.46
C ILE A 154 -22.51 -0.33 5.36
N PRO A 155 -23.10 -0.02 4.17
CA PRO A 155 -23.94 1.16 3.98
C PRO A 155 -25.18 1.19 4.87
N PHE A 156 -25.77 0.01 5.15
CA PHE A 156 -26.95 -0.07 6.00
C PHE A 156 -26.61 0.30 7.45
N GLY A 157 -27.21 1.39 7.92
CA GLY A 157 -27.04 1.84 9.31
C GLY A 157 -25.64 2.38 9.65
N TRP A 158 -24.86 2.83 8.66
CA TRP A 158 -23.49 3.31 8.86
C TRP A 158 -23.40 4.43 9.94
N GLN A 159 -24.42 5.28 10.08
CA GLN A 159 -24.47 6.32 11.13
C GLN A 159 -24.57 5.70 12.52
N THR A 160 -25.25 4.58 12.67
CA THR A 160 -25.31 3.82 13.93
C THR A 160 -23.95 3.20 14.23
N SER A 161 -23.29 2.59 13.23
CA SER A 161 -21.92 2.08 13.40
C SER A 161 -20.95 3.19 13.76
N GLN A 162 -21.08 4.38 13.15
CA GLN A 162 -20.28 5.56 13.48
C GLN A 162 -20.46 5.95 14.96
N ALA A 163 -21.71 6.05 15.45
CA ALA A 163 -21.98 6.42 16.84
C ALA A 163 -21.40 5.38 17.83
N LEU A 164 -21.51 4.08 17.53
CA LEU A 164 -20.92 3.01 18.33
C LEU A 164 -19.39 3.05 18.33
N ILE A 165 -18.77 3.37 17.20
CA ILE A 165 -17.32 3.60 17.13
C ILE A 165 -16.92 4.76 18.04
N GLU A 166 -17.59 5.90 17.92
CA GLU A 166 -17.30 7.10 18.75
C GLU A 166 -17.47 6.82 20.24
N GLU A 167 -18.50 6.07 20.65
CA GLU A 167 -18.69 5.63 22.03
C GLU A 167 -17.53 4.72 22.49
N THR A 168 -17.14 3.77 21.64
CA THR A 168 -16.03 2.84 21.91
C THR A 168 -14.71 3.59 22.11
N LEU A 169 -14.43 4.60 21.28
CA LEU A 169 -13.22 5.42 21.36
C LEU A 169 -13.08 6.19 22.70
N VAL A 170 -14.16 6.37 23.46
CA VAL A 170 -14.10 7.00 24.81
C VAL A 170 -13.20 6.23 25.76
N SER A 171 -13.18 4.91 25.65
CA SER A 171 -12.40 4.00 26.50
C SER A 171 -11.04 3.61 25.94
N MET A 172 -10.72 4.04 24.71
CA MET A 172 -9.46 3.69 24.05
C MET A 172 -8.37 4.74 24.31
N ASP A 173 -7.10 4.30 24.28
CA ASP A 173 -5.93 5.20 24.37
C ASP A 173 -5.68 5.90 23.03
N VAL A 174 -6.47 6.93 22.76
CA VAL A 174 -6.38 7.77 21.55
C VAL A 174 -6.49 9.24 21.93
N MET A 175 -5.84 10.14 21.16
CA MET A 175 -5.92 11.58 21.43
C MET A 175 -7.21 12.20 20.88
N GLY A 176 -7.62 11.81 19.68
CA GLY A 176 -8.82 12.30 18.99
C GLY A 176 -9.92 11.25 18.94
N ARG A 177 -11.16 11.67 18.70
CA ARG A 177 -12.31 10.76 18.58
C ARG A 177 -13.29 11.17 17.48
N LYS A 178 -12.92 12.17 16.69
CA LYS A 178 -13.75 12.61 15.57
C LYS A 178 -13.74 11.58 14.48
N THR A 179 -14.91 11.26 13.94
CA THR A 179 -15.08 10.39 12.78
C THR A 179 -15.73 11.14 11.63
N THR A 180 -15.37 10.83 10.40
CA THR A 180 -15.97 11.44 9.20
C THR A 180 -16.24 10.38 8.15
N LEU A 181 -17.38 10.44 7.49
CA LEU A 181 -17.65 9.64 6.30
C LEU A 181 -16.71 10.10 5.17
N ARG A 182 -16.02 9.16 4.54
CA ARG A 182 -15.16 9.47 3.39
C ARG A 182 -16.03 9.85 2.20
N MET A 183 -15.65 10.95 1.55
CA MET A 183 -16.38 11.48 0.41
C MET A 183 -15.56 11.37 -0.87
N ASN A 184 -16.27 11.22 -1.99
CA ASN A 184 -15.74 11.39 -3.34
C ASN A 184 -16.60 12.47 -4.03
N GLY A 185 -16.12 13.73 -4.01
CA GLY A 185 -16.93 14.90 -4.34
C GLY A 185 -18.11 15.04 -3.38
N ASP A 186 -19.32 15.13 -3.90
CA ASP A 186 -20.56 15.30 -3.13
C ASP A 186 -21.23 13.98 -2.71
N ARG A 187 -20.60 12.84 -2.98
CA ARG A 187 -21.14 11.51 -2.67
C ARG A 187 -20.22 10.78 -1.70
N ALA A 188 -20.79 9.85 -0.93
CA ALA A 188 -19.99 8.94 -0.14
C ALA A 188 -19.04 8.13 -1.06
N PHE A 189 -17.78 7.98 -0.62
CA PHE A 189 -16.87 7.04 -1.25
C PHE A 189 -17.40 5.62 -1.07
N VAL A 190 -17.33 4.81 -2.13
CA VAL A 190 -17.76 3.41 -2.12
C VAL A 190 -16.58 2.55 -2.49
N THR A 191 -16.29 1.52 -1.66
CA THR A 191 -15.23 0.54 -1.91
C THR A 191 -15.60 -0.40 -3.07
N ASP A 192 -14.64 -1.19 -3.54
CA ASP A 192 -14.89 -2.22 -4.56
C ASP A 192 -15.93 -3.26 -4.11
N GLU A 193 -16.06 -3.50 -2.78
CA GLU A 193 -17.06 -4.36 -2.16
C GLU A 193 -18.42 -3.69 -1.91
N GLY A 194 -18.56 -2.42 -2.28
CA GLY A 194 -19.80 -1.65 -2.15
C GLY A 194 -20.04 -1.08 -0.75
N ASN A 195 -19.01 -1.03 0.11
CA ASN A 195 -19.07 -0.50 1.46
C ASN A 195 -18.68 0.97 1.53
N PHE A 196 -18.92 1.61 2.68
CA PHE A 196 -18.45 2.97 2.99
C PHE A 196 -17.18 2.92 3.84
N ILE A 197 -16.49 4.06 3.95
CA ILE A 197 -15.34 4.23 4.85
C ILE A 197 -15.62 5.37 5.81
N LEU A 198 -15.40 5.10 7.09
CA LEU A 198 -15.31 6.11 8.15
C LEU A 198 -13.82 6.36 8.43
N ASP A 199 -13.41 7.62 8.33
CA ASP A 199 -12.06 8.06 8.68
C ASP A 199 -12.05 8.52 10.14
N LEU A 200 -11.28 7.85 11.00
CA LEU A 200 -11.16 8.14 12.42
C LEU A 200 -9.94 9.03 12.66
N HIS A 201 -10.17 10.27 13.09
CA HIS A 201 -9.12 11.27 13.36
C HIS A 201 -8.62 11.13 14.80
N LEU A 202 -7.69 10.20 15.01
CA LEU A 202 -7.26 9.79 16.34
C LEU A 202 -6.05 10.58 16.87
N GLY A 203 -5.23 11.16 15.98
CA GLY A 203 -4.03 11.93 16.30
C GLY A 203 -2.88 11.09 16.87
N ARG A 204 -3.16 10.15 17.79
CA ARG A 204 -2.25 9.14 18.32
C ARG A 204 -3.04 7.91 18.75
N ILE A 205 -2.49 6.73 18.50
CA ILE A 205 -3.01 5.44 18.97
C ILE A 205 -1.97 4.84 19.91
N GLY A 206 -2.34 4.67 21.19
CA GLY A 206 -1.42 4.12 22.20
C GLY A 206 -1.39 2.59 22.23
N ASN A 207 -2.49 1.92 21.87
CA ASN A 207 -2.57 0.47 21.76
C ASN A 207 -3.32 0.08 20.48
N ALA A 208 -2.57 -0.01 19.37
CA ALA A 208 -3.11 -0.29 18.04
C ALA A 208 -3.77 -1.67 17.97
N ARG A 209 -3.17 -2.70 18.59
CA ARG A 209 -3.73 -4.06 18.63
C ARG A 209 -5.09 -4.11 19.32
N GLN A 210 -5.21 -3.49 20.48
CA GLN A 210 -6.48 -3.44 21.20
C GLN A 210 -7.55 -2.72 20.40
N LEU A 211 -7.19 -1.57 19.81
CA LEU A 211 -8.11 -0.77 19.00
C LEU A 211 -8.60 -1.57 17.78
N ALA A 212 -7.71 -2.24 17.05
CA ALA A 212 -8.07 -3.07 15.90
C ALA A 212 -9.09 -4.16 16.25
N MET A 213 -8.84 -4.89 17.36
CA MET A 213 -9.75 -5.95 17.81
C MET A 213 -11.10 -5.41 18.24
N VAL A 214 -11.13 -4.32 19.01
CA VAL A 214 -12.39 -3.79 19.57
C VAL A 214 -13.26 -3.18 18.48
N VAL A 215 -12.67 -2.44 17.53
CA VAL A 215 -13.42 -1.82 16.41
C VAL A 215 -14.06 -2.89 15.53
N ASN A 216 -13.39 -4.01 15.29
CA ASN A 216 -13.95 -5.11 14.48
C ASN A 216 -15.10 -5.88 15.19
N GLN A 217 -15.35 -5.65 16.48
CA GLN A 217 -16.52 -6.22 17.18
C GLN A 217 -17.80 -5.40 17.02
N ILE A 218 -17.71 -4.20 16.45
CA ILE A 218 -18.86 -3.30 16.31
C ILE A 218 -19.73 -3.75 15.13
N PRO A 219 -21.05 -3.98 15.34
CA PRO A 219 -21.94 -4.34 14.25
C PRO A 219 -21.90 -3.32 13.11
N GLY A 220 -21.76 -3.82 11.88
CA GLY A 220 -21.66 -2.99 10.67
C GLY A 220 -20.22 -2.63 10.28
N VAL A 221 -19.24 -2.82 11.14
CA VAL A 221 -17.81 -2.76 10.75
C VAL A 221 -17.45 -4.01 9.97
N VAL A 222 -16.81 -3.83 8.84
CA VAL A 222 -16.30 -4.90 7.97
C VAL A 222 -14.82 -5.15 8.30
N GLU A 223 -14.00 -4.10 8.27
CA GLU A 223 -12.59 -4.18 8.59
C GLU A 223 -12.04 -2.77 8.93
N ASN A 224 -10.91 -2.71 9.60
CA ASN A 224 -10.18 -1.48 9.91
C ASN A 224 -8.77 -1.46 9.29
N GLY A 225 -8.22 -0.26 9.12
CA GLY A 225 -6.95 -0.04 8.46
C GLY A 225 -5.70 -0.30 9.31
N LEU A 226 -5.83 -0.87 10.52
CA LEU A 226 -4.69 -1.30 11.33
C LEU A 226 -4.22 -2.69 10.88
N PHE A 227 -2.97 -2.78 10.42
CA PHE A 227 -2.31 -4.04 10.04
C PHE A 227 -1.26 -4.35 11.11
N ILE A 228 -1.58 -5.29 12.00
CA ILE A 228 -0.78 -5.63 13.17
C ILE A 228 -0.25 -7.06 13.02
N ASP A 229 1.07 -7.23 13.18
CA ASP A 229 1.79 -8.52 13.00
C ASP A 229 1.58 -9.15 11.60
N ILE A 230 1.46 -8.32 10.57
CA ILE A 230 1.27 -8.77 9.19
C ILE A 230 2.51 -8.45 8.34
N CYS A 231 3.17 -7.32 8.61
CA CYS A 231 4.32 -6.86 7.85
C CYS A 231 5.61 -7.53 8.34
N ASP A 232 6.35 -8.17 7.43
CA ASP A 232 7.64 -8.81 7.70
C ASP A 232 8.81 -7.87 7.44
N GLN A 233 8.70 -7.05 6.38
CA GLN A 233 9.76 -6.14 5.96
C GLN A 233 9.18 -4.81 5.49
N VAL A 234 9.96 -3.74 5.66
CA VAL A 234 9.67 -2.44 5.04
C VAL A 234 10.85 -2.00 4.18
N VAL A 235 10.57 -1.57 2.96
CA VAL A 235 11.52 -0.95 2.03
C VAL A 235 11.23 0.53 1.98
N ILE A 236 12.14 1.33 2.51
CA ILE A 236 11.99 2.78 2.66
C ILE A 236 12.83 3.47 1.59
N GLY A 237 12.19 4.20 0.70
CA GLY A 237 12.86 5.00 -0.30
C GLY A 237 13.05 6.46 0.14
N TYR A 238 14.12 7.05 -0.35
CA TYR A 238 14.47 8.46 -0.13
C TYR A 238 14.63 9.19 -1.46
N GLY A 239 14.30 10.46 -1.46
CA GLY A 239 14.34 11.29 -2.69
C GLY A 239 15.74 11.50 -3.29
N ASP A 240 16.81 11.15 -2.55
CA ASP A 240 18.19 11.19 -2.99
C ASP A 240 18.71 9.88 -3.60
N GLY A 241 17.83 8.89 -3.76
CA GLY A 241 18.17 7.56 -4.30
C GLY A 241 18.57 6.52 -3.25
N ARG A 242 18.72 6.89 -1.99
CA ARG A 242 18.97 5.95 -0.91
C ARG A 242 17.73 5.07 -0.68
N VAL A 243 17.97 3.79 -0.37
CA VAL A 243 16.93 2.85 0.03
C VAL A 243 17.39 2.09 1.27
N GLU A 244 16.47 1.89 2.19
CA GLU A 244 16.68 1.12 3.42
C GLU A 244 15.69 -0.04 3.45
N VAL A 245 16.16 -1.23 3.83
CA VAL A 245 15.33 -2.42 4.03
C VAL A 245 15.46 -2.83 5.48
N ARG A 246 14.35 -2.87 6.19
CA ARG A 246 14.26 -3.39 7.57
C ARG A 246 13.47 -4.68 7.56
N ASP A 247 14.05 -5.73 8.12
CA ASP A 247 13.42 -7.03 8.31
C ASP A 247 13.22 -7.26 9.81
N ILE A 248 11.96 -7.37 10.25
CA ILE A 248 11.64 -7.52 11.66
C ILE A 248 11.98 -8.93 12.17
N ASN A 249 11.84 -9.94 11.29
CA ASN A 249 12.09 -11.34 11.66
C ASN A 249 13.58 -11.64 11.79
N ALA A 250 14.40 -11.10 10.89
CA ALA A 250 15.84 -11.21 10.94
C ALA A 250 16.50 -10.20 11.89
N GLY A 251 15.79 -9.14 12.27
CA GLY A 251 16.34 -8.03 13.07
C GLY A 251 17.45 -7.27 12.32
N THR A 252 17.40 -7.24 11.00
CA THR A 252 18.44 -6.64 10.15
C THR A 252 17.95 -5.36 9.50
N VAL A 253 18.91 -4.44 9.32
CA VAL A 253 18.73 -3.22 8.53
C VAL A 253 19.84 -3.20 7.49
N SER A 254 19.47 -3.07 6.22
CA SER A 254 20.42 -2.88 5.13
C SER A 254 20.14 -1.58 4.39
N GLU A 255 21.19 -0.89 3.97
CA GLU A 255 21.09 0.31 3.16
C GLU A 255 21.76 0.07 1.81
N ASP A 256 21.15 0.63 0.77
CA ASP A 256 21.67 0.63 -0.59
C ASP A 256 21.36 1.98 -1.25
N ARG A 257 21.90 2.20 -2.44
CA ARG A 257 21.65 3.41 -3.22
C ARG A 257 21.43 3.07 -4.67
N LEU A 258 20.29 3.49 -5.20
CA LEU A 258 20.03 3.47 -6.63
C LEU A 258 20.54 4.79 -7.23
N ASP A 259 21.58 4.70 -8.07
CA ASP A 259 22.03 5.84 -8.85
C ASP A 259 20.96 6.17 -9.90
N PHE A 260 20.34 7.33 -9.76
CA PHE A 260 19.61 7.93 -10.86
C PHE A 260 20.68 8.41 -11.85
N VAL A 261 20.90 7.66 -12.92
CA VAL A 261 21.56 8.23 -14.09
C VAL A 261 20.58 9.28 -14.61
N GLU A 262 20.84 10.54 -14.34
CA GLU A 262 20.22 11.64 -15.06
C GLU A 262 20.68 11.48 -16.51
N GLU A 263 19.96 10.69 -17.29
CA GLU A 263 20.10 10.72 -18.74
C GLU A 263 19.45 12.03 -19.21
N GLU A 264 20.25 13.10 -19.19
CA GLU A 264 19.91 14.39 -19.82
C GLU A 264 19.58 14.26 -21.32
N ASN A 265 19.65 13.06 -21.90
CA ASN A 265 19.54 12.82 -23.33
C ASN A 265 18.49 11.81 -23.79
N LEU A 266 17.65 11.25 -22.91
CA LEU A 266 16.58 10.31 -23.35
C LEU A 266 15.46 10.99 -24.13
N PHE A 267 15.41 12.31 -24.18
CA PHE A 267 14.33 13.09 -24.84
C PHE A 267 14.80 14.01 -25.95
N SER A 268 16.09 14.06 -26.25
CA SER A 268 16.62 14.97 -27.30
C SER A 268 16.50 14.38 -28.72
N ASP A 269 16.21 13.08 -28.88
CA ASP A 269 16.15 12.42 -30.18
C ASP A 269 14.72 12.22 -30.74
N LEU A 270 13.70 12.79 -30.09
CA LEU A 270 12.36 12.93 -30.68
C LEU A 270 12.23 14.37 -31.26
N GLY A 271 13.13 14.68 -32.15
CA GLY A 271 13.10 15.89 -32.97
C GLY A 271 12.14 15.74 -34.13
N ASP A 272 11.35 16.82 -34.33
CA ASP A 272 10.56 17.26 -35.49
C ASP A 272 9.52 16.30 -36.09
#